data_58581db6678aee9e66497033e357c136
#
_entry.id   58581db6678aee9e66497033e357c136
#
_cell.length_a   1.000
_cell.length_b   1.000
_cell.length_c   1.000
_cell.angle_alpha   90.00
_cell.angle_beta   90.00
_cell.angle_gamma   90.00
#
_symmetry.space_group_name_H-M   'P 1'
#
loop_
_entity.id
_entity.type
_entity.pdbx_description
1 polymer ?
#
loop_
_entity_poly.entity_id
_entity_poly.type
_entity_poly.pdbx_seq_one_letter_code
_entity_poly.pdbx_strand_id
1 'polypeptide(L)'
;MNAAQVEKYTDEVKRLIEQRLRIKGATLDKALSRAGRLLPTWAQREGRYLTQAAQLMAHPKLRLMVDEAKVEKAHKTLVEHLKTNDPVERRKTRVLGTLGVV
;
A
#
# COMPACT_ATOMS: atom_id res chain seq x y z
N MET A 1 -9.00 13.19 9.90
CA MET A 1 -8.23 12.88 8.68
C MET A 1 -8.54 13.90 7.61
N ASN A 2 -7.53 14.31 6.84
CA ASN A 2 -7.73 15.29 5.77
C ASN A 2 -7.19 14.75 4.45
N ALA A 3 -7.43 15.47 3.37
CA ALA A 3 -7.02 15.05 2.03
C ALA A 3 -5.51 14.84 1.92
N ALA A 4 -4.73 15.71 2.56
CA ALA A 4 -3.28 15.62 2.52
C ALA A 4 -2.78 14.33 3.17
N GLN A 5 -3.43 13.88 4.23
CA GLN A 5 -3.04 12.66 4.91
C GLN A 5 -3.35 11.42 4.07
N VAL A 6 -4.50 11.39 3.41
CA VAL A 6 -4.86 10.29 2.51
C VAL A 6 -3.90 10.25 1.32
N GLU A 7 -3.57 11.42 0.78
CA GLU A 7 -2.64 11.54 -0.31
C GLU A 7 -1.25 11.02 0.09
N LYS A 8 -0.82 11.34 1.31
CA LYS A 8 0.44 10.85 1.85
C LYS A 8 0.44 9.31 1.94
N TYR A 9 -0.68 8.73 2.36
CA TYR A 9 -0.83 7.29 2.43
C TYR A 9 -0.73 6.64 1.04
N THR A 10 -1.42 7.22 0.06
CA THR A 10 -1.36 6.67 -1.30
C THR A 10 0.04 6.78 -1.90
N ASP A 11 0.73 7.89 -1.65
CA ASP A 11 2.10 8.07 -2.12
C ASP A 11 3.05 7.08 -1.48
N GLU A 12 2.89 6.82 -0.20
CA GLU A 12 3.74 5.88 0.52
C GLU A 12 3.55 4.46 -0.02
N VAL A 13 2.31 4.04 -0.20
CA VAL A 13 2.03 2.71 -0.75
C VAL A 13 2.55 2.59 -2.17
N LYS A 14 2.32 3.62 -2.99
CA LYS A 14 2.83 3.65 -4.36
C LYS A 14 4.36 3.50 -4.38
N ARG A 15 5.03 4.25 -3.53
CA ARG A 15 6.49 4.23 -3.46
C ARG A 15 6.99 2.85 -3.06
N LEU A 16 6.32 2.22 -2.10
CA LEU A 16 6.69 0.87 -1.67
C LEU A 16 6.49 -0.16 -2.79
N ILE A 17 5.39 -0.03 -3.54
CA ILE A 17 5.15 -0.90 -4.67
C ILE A 17 6.28 -0.74 -5.70
N GLU A 18 6.66 0.50 -6.00
CA GLU A 18 7.72 0.76 -6.95
C GLU A 18 9.05 0.15 -6.49
N GLN A 19 9.38 0.32 -5.22
CA GLN A 19 10.63 -0.18 -4.68
C GLN A 19 10.67 -1.69 -4.53
N ARG A 20 9.60 -2.27 -4.00
CA ARG A 20 9.58 -3.69 -3.67
C ARG A 20 9.30 -4.58 -4.88
N LEU A 21 8.47 -4.12 -5.79
CA LEU A 21 8.10 -4.89 -6.98
C LEU A 21 8.81 -4.39 -8.24
N ARG A 22 9.59 -3.32 -8.12
CA ARG A 22 10.34 -2.74 -9.23
C ARG A 22 9.43 -2.36 -10.38
N ILE A 23 8.32 -1.73 -10.04
CA ILE A 23 7.31 -1.27 -10.97
C ILE A 23 7.24 0.25 -10.87
N LYS A 24 7.00 0.91 -12.00
CA LYS A 24 6.78 2.36 -11.99
C LYS A 24 5.35 2.66 -12.40
N GLY A 25 4.75 3.63 -11.73
CA GLY A 25 3.43 4.10 -12.06
C GLY A 25 3.26 5.55 -11.63
N ALA A 26 2.62 6.36 -12.46
CA ALA A 26 2.42 7.77 -12.14
C ALA A 26 1.50 7.96 -10.94
N THR A 27 0.58 7.01 -10.73
CA THR A 27 -0.37 7.05 -9.62
C THR A 27 -0.41 5.69 -8.95
N LEU A 28 -1.00 5.64 -7.76
CA LEU A 28 -1.19 4.36 -7.07
C LEU A 28 -2.04 3.40 -7.92
N ASP A 29 -3.08 3.93 -8.56
CA ASP A 29 -3.94 3.10 -9.40
C ASP A 29 -3.16 2.43 -10.53
N LYS A 30 -2.30 3.19 -11.19
CA LYS A 30 -1.45 2.64 -12.25
C LYS A 30 -0.43 1.63 -11.72
N ALA A 31 0.13 1.92 -10.56
CA ALA A 31 1.09 0.99 -9.93
C ALA A 31 0.39 -0.33 -9.57
N LEU A 32 -0.83 -0.27 -9.06
CA LEU A 32 -1.60 -1.46 -8.74
C LEU A 32 -1.91 -2.28 -9.99
N SER A 33 -2.29 -1.61 -11.07
CA SER A 33 -2.59 -2.28 -12.33
C SER A 33 -1.36 -2.98 -12.89
N ARG A 34 -0.20 -2.34 -12.81
CA ARG A 34 1.04 -2.92 -13.30
C ARG A 34 1.54 -4.06 -12.41
N ALA A 35 1.30 -3.95 -11.11
CA ALA A 35 1.67 -5.00 -10.18
C ALA A 35 0.87 -6.29 -10.46
N GLY A 36 -0.40 -6.14 -10.81
CA GLY A 36 -1.24 -7.28 -11.16
C GLY A 36 -1.16 -8.41 -10.16
N ARG A 37 -0.72 -9.57 -10.63
CA ARG A 37 -0.66 -10.78 -9.81
C ARG A 37 0.48 -10.79 -8.79
N LEU A 38 1.39 -9.83 -8.87
CA LEU A 38 2.45 -9.72 -7.87
C LEU A 38 1.91 -9.33 -6.50
N LEU A 39 0.69 -8.76 -6.48
CA LEU A 39 -0.01 -8.46 -5.25
C LEU A 39 -1.18 -9.43 -5.09
N PRO A 40 -1.42 -9.93 -3.87
CA PRO A 40 -2.59 -10.77 -3.62
C PRO A 40 -3.87 -9.97 -3.80
N THR A 41 -4.98 -10.68 -4.00
CA THR A 41 -6.28 -10.07 -4.27
C THR A 41 -6.66 -9.06 -3.19
N TRP A 42 -6.44 -9.40 -1.93
CA TRP A 42 -6.79 -8.51 -0.83
C TRP A 42 -5.97 -7.21 -0.87
N ALA A 43 -4.69 -7.31 -1.26
CA ALA A 43 -3.83 -6.14 -1.36
C ALA A 43 -4.27 -5.22 -2.49
N GLN A 44 -4.65 -5.79 -3.62
CA GLN A 44 -5.21 -5.02 -4.73
C GLN A 44 -6.49 -4.29 -4.29
N ARG A 45 -7.34 -4.98 -3.56
CA ARG A 45 -8.60 -4.41 -3.06
C ARG A 45 -8.34 -3.25 -2.11
N GLU A 46 -7.43 -3.43 -1.17
CA GLU A 46 -7.10 -2.38 -0.20
C GLU A 46 -6.45 -1.18 -0.89
N GLY A 47 -5.58 -1.43 -1.87
CA GLY A 47 -4.96 -0.37 -2.64
C GLY A 47 -5.98 0.44 -3.44
N ARG A 48 -6.94 -0.25 -4.05
CA ARG A 48 -8.00 0.43 -4.79
C ARG A 48 -8.89 1.24 -3.85
N TYR A 49 -9.09 0.75 -2.64
CA TYR A 49 -9.86 1.50 -1.65
C TYR A 49 -9.14 2.81 -1.29
N LEU A 50 -7.83 2.77 -1.11
CA LEU A 50 -7.06 3.98 -0.85
C LEU A 50 -7.15 4.97 -2.01
N THR A 51 -7.08 4.48 -3.24
CA THR A 51 -7.22 5.32 -4.43
C THR A 51 -8.60 5.99 -4.45
N GLN A 52 -9.63 5.20 -4.18
CA GLN A 52 -11.00 5.71 -4.15
C GLN A 52 -11.18 6.74 -3.03
N ALA A 53 -10.62 6.46 -1.86
CA ALA A 53 -10.70 7.39 -0.74
C ALA A 53 -10.04 8.73 -1.09
N ALA A 54 -8.90 8.69 -1.77
CA ALA A 54 -8.22 9.91 -2.19
C ALA A 54 -9.11 10.72 -3.14
N GLN A 55 -9.80 10.05 -4.07
CA GLN A 55 -10.72 10.72 -4.98
C GLN A 55 -11.91 11.33 -4.25
N LEU A 56 -12.46 10.61 -3.27
CA LEU A 56 -13.57 11.11 -2.48
C LEU A 56 -13.16 12.31 -1.62
N MET A 57 -11.95 12.29 -1.09
CA MET A 57 -11.45 13.38 -0.27
C MET A 57 -11.27 14.68 -1.06
N ALA A 58 -11.13 14.59 -2.37
CA ALA A 58 -11.03 15.76 -3.22
C ALA A 58 -12.37 16.49 -3.37
N HIS A 59 -13.48 15.83 -3.05
CA HIS A 59 -14.81 16.42 -3.14
C HIS A 59 -15.31 16.85 -1.76
N PRO A 60 -15.72 18.13 -1.59
CA PRO A 60 -16.15 18.62 -0.28
C PRO A 60 -17.30 17.84 0.34
N LYS A 61 -18.22 17.35 -0.49
CA LYS A 61 -19.37 16.59 -0.01
C LYS A 61 -19.07 15.11 0.15
N LEU A 62 -18.32 14.55 -0.76
CA LEU A 62 -18.07 13.10 -0.81
C LEU A 62 -17.06 12.65 0.23
N ARG A 63 -16.22 13.55 0.74
CA ARG A 63 -15.25 13.17 1.76
C ARG A 63 -15.89 12.69 3.05
N LEU A 64 -17.14 13.03 3.28
CA LEU A 64 -17.89 12.55 4.44
C LEU A 64 -18.19 11.05 4.33
N MET A 65 -18.10 10.48 3.13
CA MET A 65 -18.31 9.06 2.90
C MET A 65 -17.08 8.23 3.16
N VAL A 66 -15.93 8.85 3.39
CA VAL A 66 -14.68 8.14 3.62
C VAL A 66 -14.64 7.62 5.06
N ASP A 67 -14.42 6.33 5.21
CA ASP A 67 -14.27 5.69 6.52
C ASP A 67 -12.79 5.77 6.91
N GLU A 68 -12.48 6.66 7.84
CA GLU A 68 -11.11 6.90 8.27
C GLU A 68 -10.43 5.66 8.85
N ALA A 69 -11.16 4.91 9.64
CA ALA A 69 -10.63 3.68 10.23
C ALA A 69 -10.25 2.67 9.14
N LYS A 70 -11.07 2.59 8.11
CA LYS A 70 -10.83 1.68 6.99
C LYS A 70 -9.62 2.13 6.17
N VAL A 71 -9.47 3.44 5.98
CA VAL A 71 -8.32 4.00 5.27
C VAL A 71 -7.03 3.70 6.03
N GLU A 72 -7.03 3.92 7.32
CA GLU A 72 -5.86 3.65 8.15
C GLU A 72 -5.49 2.17 8.15
N LYS A 73 -6.49 1.32 8.24
CA LYS A 73 -6.27 -0.12 8.21
C LYS A 73 -5.70 -0.57 6.87
N ALA A 74 -6.25 -0.05 5.79
CA ALA A 74 -5.77 -0.38 4.44
C ALA A 74 -4.31 0.04 4.27
N HIS A 75 -3.99 1.25 4.68
CA HIS A 75 -2.63 1.76 4.63
C HIS A 75 -1.68 0.88 5.44
N LYS A 76 -2.03 0.61 6.67
CA LYS A 76 -1.19 -0.17 7.57
C LYS A 76 -0.95 -1.58 7.05
N THR A 77 -2.00 -2.27 6.62
CA THR A 77 -1.89 -3.64 6.13
C THR A 77 -1.04 -3.70 4.87
N LEU A 78 -1.24 -2.75 3.96
CA LEU A 78 -0.46 -2.71 2.72
C LEU A 78 1.02 -2.43 2.99
N VAL A 79 1.30 -1.47 3.87
CA VAL A 79 2.68 -1.15 4.21
C VAL A 79 3.37 -2.34 4.85
N GLU A 80 2.72 -3.01 5.78
CA GLU A 80 3.28 -4.19 6.41
C GLU A 80 3.52 -5.31 5.40
N HIS A 81 2.56 -5.55 4.52
CA HIS A 81 2.70 -6.59 3.50
C HIS A 81 3.86 -6.30 2.56
N LEU A 82 3.95 -5.06 2.08
CA LEU A 82 5.00 -4.69 1.14
C LEU A 82 6.38 -4.74 1.77
N LYS A 83 6.50 -4.36 3.04
CA LYS A 83 7.77 -4.42 3.73
C LYS A 83 8.23 -5.84 4.02
N THR A 84 7.30 -6.72 4.36
CA THR A 84 7.65 -8.09 4.71
C THR A 84 7.75 -9.01 3.50
N ASN A 85 7.22 -8.59 2.36
CA ASN A 85 7.13 -9.45 1.17
C ASN A 85 8.22 -9.16 0.13
N ASP A 86 9.26 -8.42 0.51
CA ASP A 86 10.42 -8.20 -0.34
C ASP A 86 11.25 -9.48 -0.35
N PRO A 87 11.54 -10.07 -1.52
CA PRO A 87 12.32 -11.28 -1.61
C PRO A 87 13.71 -11.15 -0.96
N VAL A 88 14.34 -10.00 -1.09
CA VAL A 88 15.66 -9.77 -0.50
C VAL A 88 15.56 -9.71 1.01
N GLU A 89 14.60 -8.96 1.54
CA GLU A 89 14.39 -8.88 2.98
C GLU A 89 13.93 -10.21 3.56
N ARG A 90 13.09 -10.92 2.83
CA ARG A 90 12.64 -12.24 3.28
C ARG A 90 13.82 -13.19 3.41
N ARG A 91 14.75 -13.13 2.46
CA ARG A 91 15.97 -13.93 2.50
C ARG A 91 16.85 -13.54 3.68
N LYS A 92 17.03 -12.22 3.91
CA LYS A 92 17.81 -11.72 5.04
C LYS A 92 17.18 -12.13 6.36
N THR A 93 15.87 -11.97 6.46
CA THR A 93 15.14 -12.32 7.66
C THR A 93 15.30 -13.81 7.98
N ARG A 94 15.24 -14.64 6.95
CA ARG A 94 15.42 -16.07 7.13
C ARG A 94 16.81 -16.41 7.66
N VAL A 95 17.83 -15.80 7.09
CA VAL A 95 19.22 -16.00 7.54
C VAL A 95 19.39 -15.51 8.98
N LEU A 96 18.92 -14.31 9.26
CA LEU A 96 19.00 -13.75 10.60
C LEU A 96 18.20 -14.57 11.59
N GLY A 97 17.04 -15.04 11.17
CA GLY A 97 16.21 -15.89 12.01
C GLY A 97 16.91 -17.20 12.36
N THR A 98 17.57 -17.79 11.38
CA THR A 98 18.34 -19.01 11.60
C THR A 98 19.49 -18.75 12.56
N LEU A 99 20.22 -17.67 12.35
CA LEU A 99 21.32 -17.30 13.23
C LEU A 99 20.81 -16.90 14.62
N GLY A 100 19.68 -16.25 14.67
CA GLY A 100 19.09 -15.83 15.94
C GLY A 100 18.58 -16.99 16.77
N VAL A 101 18.15 -18.05 16.12
CA VAL A 101 17.70 -19.26 16.81
C VAL A 101 18.89 -20.03 17.36
N VAL A 102 19.94 -20.00 16.62
CA VAL A 102 21.18 -20.63 17.08
C VAL A 102 21.87 -19.78 18.12
#